data_31b5ad1b9f2c3aa4a0531093ba5e8523
#
_entry.id   31b5ad1b9f2c3aa4a0531093ba5e8523
#
_cell.length_a   1.000
_cell.length_b   1.000
_cell.length_c   1.000
_cell.angle_alpha   90.00
_cell.angle_beta   90.00
_cell.angle_gamma   90.00
#
_symmetry.space_group_name_H-M   'P 1'
#
loop_
_entity.id
_entity.type
_entity.pdbx_description
1 polymer ?
#
loop_
_entity_poly.entity_id
_entity_poly.type
_entity_poly.pdbx_seq_one_letter_code
_entity_poly.pdbx_strand_id
1 'polypeptide(L)'
;MNMANVFPPFKIDIAGAFCVPRALKDVREQYQNGQVSRQILQAVEDAEVRSLVERLELGGMKVVSDGGFRSRDFLESWEGICSKDGRPFSEGSPLEITGRLSLLRHPILEEFAFLDSIVDGGVMKKQHIPSPAEVMTQIIQRVERTQIETVYSDIRLLTDDIASCYKFLLTKLYDAGCRYVQFDGVHSVIMEDTIRLNNRVLRERPAGMYVAFHAPTDMLVQLHGADAYFLNYDCGACDRNRLLWFIHEKEAVFGFVLSHYPQVDELYELQEQ
;
A
#
# COMPACT_ATOMS: atom_id res chain seq x y z
N MET A 1 -21.00 19.93 18.64
CA MET A 1 -20.97 18.48 18.39
C MET A 1 -19.58 17.96 18.77
N ASN A 2 -19.48 17.08 19.78
CA ASN A 2 -18.23 16.44 20.13
C ASN A 2 -17.78 15.62 18.90
N MET A 3 -16.73 16.05 18.22
CA MET A 3 -16.00 15.18 17.29
C MET A 3 -15.32 14.12 18.15
N ALA A 4 -16.02 13.02 18.42
CA ALA A 4 -15.38 11.81 18.88
C ALA A 4 -14.32 11.49 17.83
N ASN A 5 -13.06 11.47 18.21
CA ASN A 5 -11.95 11.12 17.35
C ASN A 5 -12.26 9.75 16.74
N VAL A 6 -12.59 9.74 15.44
CA VAL A 6 -12.78 8.50 14.67
C VAL A 6 -11.38 7.94 14.49
N PHE A 7 -11.05 6.93 15.26
CA PHE A 7 -9.72 6.29 15.30
C PHE A 7 -9.88 4.78 15.09
N PRO A 8 -8.95 4.10 14.43
CA PRO A 8 -8.96 2.63 14.36
C PRO A 8 -8.97 2.03 15.79
N PRO A 9 -9.49 0.81 15.97
CA PRO A 9 -9.99 -0.11 14.94
C PRO A 9 -11.39 0.23 14.44
N PHE A 10 -11.67 -0.06 13.17
CA PHE A 10 -12.98 0.10 12.59
C PHE A 10 -13.71 -1.24 12.48
N LYS A 11 -15.04 -1.26 12.67
CA LYS A 11 -15.85 -2.47 12.46
C LYS A 11 -15.80 -2.95 10.99
N ILE A 12 -15.67 -2.00 10.07
CA ILE A 12 -15.54 -2.24 8.63
C ILE A 12 -14.38 -1.39 8.14
N ASP A 13 -13.45 -2.00 7.44
CA ASP A 13 -12.28 -1.34 6.87
C ASP A 13 -12.03 -1.84 5.43
N ILE A 14 -11.21 -1.09 4.69
CA ILE A 14 -10.84 -1.37 3.29
C ILE A 14 -9.49 -2.10 3.32
N ALA A 15 -9.47 -3.36 2.90
CA ALA A 15 -8.26 -4.18 2.93
C ALA A 15 -7.37 -4.02 1.67
N GLY A 16 -7.92 -3.63 0.54
CA GLY A 16 -7.19 -3.59 -0.73
C GLY A 16 -7.74 -2.57 -1.72
N ALA A 17 -7.29 -2.67 -2.97
CA ALA A 17 -7.75 -1.81 -4.05
C ALA A 17 -9.17 -2.19 -4.51
N PHE A 18 -9.91 -1.18 -4.95
CA PHE A 18 -11.20 -1.39 -5.60
C PHE A 18 -11.03 -1.76 -7.08
N CYS A 19 -12.08 -2.35 -7.66
CA CYS A 19 -12.12 -2.59 -9.09
C CYS A 19 -11.98 -1.27 -9.85
N VAL A 20 -10.99 -1.19 -10.72
CA VAL A 20 -10.69 0.02 -11.50
C VAL A 20 -11.87 0.33 -12.43
N PRO A 21 -12.45 1.54 -12.36
CA PRO A 21 -13.54 1.95 -13.25
C PRO A 21 -13.17 1.87 -14.72
N ARG A 22 -14.15 1.59 -15.58
CA ARG A 22 -13.93 1.47 -17.02
C ARG A 22 -13.35 2.75 -17.62
N ALA A 23 -13.89 3.90 -17.26
CA ALA A 23 -13.41 5.19 -17.74
C ALA A 23 -11.90 5.40 -17.43
N LEU A 24 -11.45 4.94 -16.26
CA LEU A 24 -10.05 5.02 -15.89
C LEU A 24 -9.18 4.02 -16.65
N LYS A 25 -9.68 2.82 -16.95
CA LYS A 25 -8.97 1.85 -17.81
C LYS A 25 -8.79 2.41 -19.22
N ASP A 26 -9.85 2.95 -19.79
CA ASP A 26 -9.86 3.48 -21.16
C ASP A 26 -8.87 4.67 -21.30
N VAL A 27 -8.85 5.60 -20.33
CA VAL A 27 -7.94 6.75 -20.38
C VAL A 27 -6.47 6.35 -20.12
N ARG A 28 -6.21 5.32 -19.33
CA ARG A 28 -4.85 4.77 -19.16
C ARG A 28 -4.31 4.18 -20.43
N GLU A 29 -5.11 3.42 -21.15
CA GLU A 29 -4.74 2.89 -22.46
C GLU A 29 -4.43 4.02 -23.44
N GLN A 30 -5.27 5.06 -23.49
CA GLN A 30 -5.02 6.24 -24.32
C GLN A 30 -3.72 6.96 -23.93
N TYR A 31 -3.43 7.07 -22.65
CA TYR A 31 -2.19 7.67 -22.15
C TYR A 31 -0.95 6.85 -22.55
N GLN A 32 -1.02 5.53 -22.40
CA GLN A 32 0.06 4.62 -22.81
C GLN A 32 0.33 4.70 -24.31
N ASN A 33 -0.71 4.92 -25.12
CA ASN A 33 -0.63 5.11 -26.55
C ASN A 33 -0.26 6.55 -26.98
N GLY A 34 0.02 7.45 -26.02
CA GLY A 34 0.37 8.84 -26.29
C GLY A 34 -0.77 9.71 -26.83
N GLN A 35 -2.01 9.26 -26.71
CA GLN A 35 -3.22 9.94 -27.24
C GLN A 35 -3.74 11.04 -26.30
N VAL A 36 -3.46 10.93 -25.02
CA VAL A 36 -3.82 11.93 -24.00
C VAL A 36 -2.62 12.32 -23.17
N SER A 37 -2.66 13.53 -22.60
CA SER A 37 -1.60 14.03 -21.70
C SER A 37 -1.73 13.45 -20.29
N ARG A 38 -0.64 13.52 -19.51
CA ARG A 38 -0.63 13.19 -18.08
C ARG A 38 -1.68 13.97 -17.30
N GLN A 39 -1.92 15.23 -17.65
CA GLN A 39 -2.93 16.06 -17.01
C GLN A 39 -4.35 15.54 -17.21
N ILE A 40 -4.66 15.01 -18.40
CA ILE A 40 -5.98 14.41 -18.68
C ILE A 40 -6.14 13.13 -17.87
N LEU A 41 -5.12 12.26 -17.84
CA LEU A 41 -5.15 11.05 -17.00
C LEU A 41 -5.38 11.41 -15.53
N GLN A 42 -4.63 12.36 -14.99
CA GLN A 42 -4.76 12.79 -13.59
C GLN A 42 -6.16 13.36 -13.30
N ALA A 43 -6.74 14.13 -14.20
CA ALA A 43 -8.10 14.66 -14.01
C ALA A 43 -9.15 13.55 -13.92
N VAL A 44 -8.99 12.46 -14.69
CA VAL A 44 -9.89 11.30 -14.62
C VAL A 44 -9.62 10.50 -13.33
N GLU A 45 -8.35 10.31 -12.94
CA GLU A 45 -8.00 9.70 -11.64
C GLU A 45 -8.65 10.46 -10.48
N ASP A 46 -8.55 11.79 -10.47
CA ASP A 46 -9.12 12.66 -9.44
C ASP A 46 -10.64 12.56 -9.38
N ALA A 47 -11.31 12.52 -10.54
CA ALA A 47 -12.76 12.37 -10.63
C ALA A 47 -13.24 11.01 -10.09
N GLU A 48 -12.55 9.93 -10.43
CA GLU A 48 -12.93 8.58 -9.99
C GLU A 48 -12.64 8.38 -8.49
N VAL A 49 -11.54 8.91 -7.98
CA VAL A 49 -11.26 8.91 -6.53
C VAL A 49 -12.33 9.68 -5.77
N ARG A 50 -12.73 10.86 -6.23
CA ARG A 50 -13.81 11.64 -5.62
C ARG A 50 -15.13 10.87 -5.61
N SER A 51 -15.52 10.28 -6.74
CA SER A 51 -16.73 9.46 -6.85
C SER A 51 -16.70 8.24 -5.91
N LEU A 52 -15.55 7.60 -5.74
CA LEU A 52 -15.39 6.51 -4.78
C LEU A 52 -15.58 6.99 -3.34
N VAL A 53 -14.90 8.07 -2.95
CA VAL A 53 -14.97 8.64 -1.59
C VAL A 53 -16.42 9.02 -1.25
N GLU A 54 -17.11 9.74 -2.13
CA GLU A 54 -18.52 10.10 -1.94
C GLU A 54 -19.43 8.88 -1.70
N ARG A 55 -19.23 7.80 -2.47
CA ARG A 55 -19.99 6.56 -2.27
C ARG A 55 -19.67 5.86 -0.95
N LEU A 56 -18.41 5.85 -0.54
CA LEU A 56 -18.00 5.25 0.73
C LEU A 56 -18.58 6.04 1.92
N GLU A 57 -18.56 7.38 1.86
CA GLU A 57 -19.12 8.25 2.90
C GLU A 57 -20.64 8.11 2.98
N LEU A 58 -21.33 8.10 1.84
CA LEU A 58 -22.78 7.81 1.77
C LEU A 58 -23.14 6.43 2.31
N GLY A 59 -22.26 5.44 2.11
CA GLY A 59 -22.37 4.10 2.69
C GLY A 59 -22.07 4.04 4.21
N GLY A 60 -21.70 5.18 4.82
CA GLY A 60 -21.43 5.27 6.26
C GLY A 60 -20.06 4.78 6.69
N MET A 61 -19.12 4.58 5.74
CA MET A 61 -17.75 4.19 6.03
C MET A 61 -17.07 5.24 6.92
N LYS A 62 -16.29 4.78 7.90
CA LYS A 62 -15.53 5.64 8.82
C LYS A 62 -14.07 5.77 8.43
N VAL A 63 -13.66 5.03 7.43
CA VAL A 63 -12.33 5.07 6.81
C VAL A 63 -12.49 5.01 5.29
N VAL A 64 -11.71 5.81 4.60
CA VAL A 64 -11.67 5.84 3.13
C VAL A 64 -10.23 5.86 2.64
N SER A 65 -10.02 5.43 1.41
CA SER A 65 -8.76 5.50 0.67
C SER A 65 -9.02 5.99 -0.76
N ASP A 66 -7.96 6.20 -1.53
CA ASP A 66 -8.05 6.51 -2.97
C ASP A 66 -8.46 5.31 -3.83
N GLY A 67 -8.70 4.15 -3.20
CA GLY A 67 -9.12 2.91 -3.86
C GLY A 67 -8.04 2.23 -4.67
N GLY A 68 -6.79 2.70 -4.63
CA GLY A 68 -5.73 2.23 -5.50
C GLY A 68 -5.92 2.67 -6.97
N PHE A 69 -6.68 3.76 -7.18
CA PHE A 69 -6.98 4.27 -8.52
C PHE A 69 -5.83 5.06 -9.15
N ARG A 70 -4.71 5.23 -8.45
CA ARG A 70 -3.48 5.85 -8.99
C ARG A 70 -2.42 4.77 -9.17
N SER A 71 -2.37 4.22 -10.40
CA SER A 71 -1.41 3.16 -10.73
C SER A 71 -0.08 3.77 -11.13
N ARG A 72 0.82 3.88 -10.16
CA ARG A 72 2.22 4.27 -10.40
C ARG A 72 3.14 3.24 -9.80
N ASP A 73 4.29 3.07 -10.42
CA ASP A 73 5.36 2.30 -9.81
C ASP A 73 5.93 3.06 -8.60
N PHE A 74 5.91 2.44 -7.45
CA PHE A 74 6.34 3.08 -6.20
C PHE A 74 7.82 3.49 -6.22
N LEU A 75 8.64 2.79 -7.00
CA LEU A 75 10.07 3.08 -7.14
C LEU A 75 10.37 4.20 -8.14
N GLU A 76 9.40 4.65 -8.94
CA GLU A 76 9.62 5.64 -10.01
C GLU A 76 10.20 6.97 -9.51
N SER A 77 9.92 7.34 -8.26
CA SER A 77 10.39 8.60 -7.66
C SER A 77 11.60 8.45 -6.76
N TRP A 78 12.18 7.25 -6.69
CA TRP A 78 13.36 7.02 -5.87
C TRP A 78 14.63 7.40 -6.64
N GLU A 79 15.53 8.11 -5.97
CA GLU A 79 16.87 8.37 -6.51
C GLU A 79 17.73 7.11 -6.43
N GLY A 80 18.68 6.96 -7.34
CA GLY A 80 19.59 5.83 -7.38
C GLY A 80 19.04 4.59 -8.07
N ILE A 81 17.81 4.65 -8.64
CA ILE A 81 17.20 3.59 -9.43
C ILE A 81 16.52 4.19 -10.67
N CYS A 82 16.61 3.50 -11.79
CA CYS A 82 15.97 3.93 -13.05
C CYS A 82 15.49 2.74 -13.87
N SER A 83 14.69 3.00 -14.90
CA SER A 83 14.30 2.00 -15.89
C SER A 83 15.50 1.61 -16.74
N LYS A 84 15.74 0.31 -16.91
CA LYS A 84 16.87 -0.22 -17.67
C LYS A 84 16.74 0.05 -19.18
N ASP A 85 15.53 0.13 -19.69
CA ASP A 85 15.23 0.33 -21.12
C ASP A 85 14.84 1.78 -21.48
N GLY A 86 14.90 2.69 -20.52
CA GLY A 86 14.52 4.10 -20.68
C GLY A 86 13.01 4.34 -20.85
N ARG A 87 12.19 3.32 -20.69
CA ARG A 87 10.73 3.43 -20.70
C ARG A 87 10.20 3.90 -19.34
N PRO A 88 8.97 4.44 -19.28
CA PRO A 88 8.33 4.68 -18.01
C PRO A 88 8.30 3.43 -17.14
N PHE A 89 8.45 3.60 -15.84
CA PHE A 89 8.31 2.50 -14.88
C PHE A 89 6.95 1.82 -15.03
N SER A 90 6.95 0.51 -15.02
CA SER A 90 5.74 -0.31 -15.00
C SER A 90 5.99 -1.55 -14.15
N GLU A 91 4.92 -2.15 -13.66
CA GLU A 91 4.99 -3.36 -12.88
C GLU A 91 5.79 -4.45 -13.61
N GLY A 92 6.79 -5.01 -12.93
CA GLY A 92 7.66 -6.04 -13.50
C GLY A 92 8.70 -5.57 -14.53
N SER A 93 8.73 -4.29 -14.94
CA SER A 93 9.77 -3.80 -15.85
C SER A 93 11.16 -3.91 -15.23
N PRO A 94 12.21 -4.26 -16.02
CA PRO A 94 13.56 -4.35 -15.52
C PRO A 94 14.08 -2.98 -15.09
N LEU A 95 14.75 -2.95 -13.93
CA LEU A 95 15.32 -1.74 -13.34
C LEU A 95 16.84 -1.83 -13.29
N GLU A 96 17.47 -0.69 -13.12
CA GLU A 96 18.89 -0.53 -12.94
C GLU A 96 19.18 0.33 -11.71
N ILE A 97 20.10 -0.11 -10.85
CA ILE A 97 20.61 0.69 -9.73
C ILE A 97 21.82 1.47 -10.20
N THR A 98 21.72 2.81 -10.14
CA THR A 98 22.77 3.76 -10.57
C THR A 98 23.54 4.35 -9.38
N GLY A 99 23.07 4.11 -8.16
CA GLY A 99 23.69 4.62 -6.92
C GLY A 99 22.93 4.18 -5.68
N ARG A 100 23.34 4.71 -4.51
CA ARG A 100 22.64 4.48 -3.25
C ARG A 100 21.22 5.05 -3.35
N LEU A 101 20.24 4.28 -2.84
CA LEU A 101 18.84 4.69 -2.86
C LEU A 101 18.59 5.82 -1.88
N SER A 102 17.83 6.82 -2.32
CA SER A 102 17.31 7.88 -1.46
C SER A 102 15.97 8.39 -1.95
N LEU A 103 15.27 9.16 -1.12
CA LEU A 103 13.97 9.71 -1.43
C LEU A 103 13.93 11.17 -1.01
N LEU A 104 13.73 12.07 -1.97
CA LEU A 104 13.59 13.52 -1.73
C LEU A 104 12.13 13.98 -1.78
N ARG A 105 11.32 13.31 -2.59
CA ARG A 105 9.89 13.56 -2.77
C ARG A 105 9.21 12.28 -3.26
N HIS A 106 7.92 12.17 -3.01
CA HIS A 106 7.13 11.06 -3.53
C HIS A 106 5.73 11.54 -3.92
N PRO A 107 5.18 11.14 -5.08
CA PRO A 107 3.85 11.54 -5.54
C PRO A 107 2.72 11.24 -4.56
N ILE A 108 2.88 10.22 -3.74
CA ILE A 108 1.91 9.81 -2.71
C ILE A 108 1.57 10.93 -1.72
N LEU A 109 2.47 11.91 -1.53
CA LEU A 109 2.22 13.07 -0.66
C LEU A 109 1.18 14.00 -1.28
N GLU A 110 1.25 14.21 -2.60
CA GLU A 110 0.26 15.00 -3.36
C GLU A 110 -1.06 14.23 -3.46
N GLU A 111 -0.98 12.90 -3.64
CA GLU A 111 -2.13 12.01 -3.68
C GLU A 111 -2.89 11.99 -2.34
N PHE A 112 -2.16 11.91 -1.22
CA PHE A 112 -2.75 12.04 0.10
C PHE A 112 -3.34 13.44 0.36
N ALA A 113 -2.66 14.50 -0.04
CA ALA A 113 -3.17 15.86 0.08
C ALA A 113 -4.48 16.05 -0.72
N PHE A 114 -4.58 15.46 -1.91
CA PHE A 114 -5.83 15.43 -2.67
C PHE A 114 -6.92 14.67 -1.91
N LEU A 115 -6.64 13.46 -1.43
CA LEU A 115 -7.60 12.68 -0.64
C LEU A 115 -8.08 13.48 0.59
N ASP A 116 -7.16 14.09 1.32
CA ASP A 116 -7.49 14.92 2.49
C ASP A 116 -8.41 16.11 2.15
N SER A 117 -8.24 16.69 0.95
CA SER A 117 -9.02 17.84 0.49
C SER A 117 -10.48 17.52 0.11
N ILE A 118 -10.80 16.24 -0.13
CA ILE A 118 -12.12 15.80 -0.61
C ILE A 118 -12.92 15.01 0.42
N VAL A 119 -12.31 14.62 1.54
CA VAL A 119 -12.92 13.79 2.58
C VAL A 119 -13.48 14.65 3.71
N ASP A 120 -14.67 14.33 4.18
CA ASP A 120 -15.30 14.99 5.31
C ASP A 120 -14.50 14.84 6.61
N GLY A 121 -14.49 15.88 7.45
CA GLY A 121 -13.66 15.94 8.67
C GLY A 121 -13.96 14.90 9.74
N GLY A 122 -15.00 14.08 9.57
CA GLY A 122 -15.39 12.99 10.48
C GLY A 122 -14.97 11.59 9.98
N VAL A 123 -14.25 11.50 8.87
CA VAL A 123 -13.83 10.25 8.22
C VAL A 123 -12.32 10.15 8.21
N MET A 124 -11.79 8.98 8.57
CA MET A 124 -10.35 8.71 8.56
C MET A 124 -9.86 8.47 7.13
N LYS A 125 -8.75 9.11 6.76
CA LYS A 125 -8.05 8.88 5.49
C LYS A 125 -6.96 7.83 5.70
N LYS A 126 -7.02 6.76 4.93
CA LYS A 126 -6.05 5.68 4.93
C LYS A 126 -5.20 5.70 3.67
N GLN A 127 -3.88 5.67 3.85
CA GLN A 127 -2.93 5.59 2.74
C GLN A 127 -2.40 4.18 2.61
N HIS A 128 -2.56 3.58 1.43
CA HIS A 128 -1.95 2.32 1.05
C HIS A 128 -0.57 2.56 0.44
N ILE A 129 0.43 1.81 0.88
CA ILE A 129 1.77 1.81 0.30
C ILE A 129 2.36 0.40 0.34
N PRO A 130 3.22 0.02 -0.60
CA PRO A 130 3.95 -1.24 -0.49
C PRO A 130 4.68 -1.34 0.84
N SER A 131 4.81 -2.53 1.39
CA SER A 131 5.62 -2.73 2.60
C SER A 131 7.10 -2.56 2.27
N PRO A 132 7.97 -2.24 3.25
CA PRO A 132 9.41 -2.20 3.02
C PRO A 132 9.97 -3.51 2.46
N ALA A 133 9.46 -4.65 2.91
CA ALA A 133 9.80 -5.97 2.39
C ALA A 133 9.34 -6.15 0.93
N GLU A 134 8.20 -5.62 0.56
CA GLU A 134 7.68 -5.65 -0.82
C GLU A 134 8.60 -4.84 -1.75
N VAL A 135 9.00 -3.65 -1.35
CA VAL A 135 9.96 -2.81 -2.09
C VAL A 135 11.29 -3.52 -2.27
N MET A 136 11.83 -4.11 -1.21
CA MET A 136 13.06 -4.89 -1.29
C MET A 136 12.91 -6.09 -2.25
N THR A 137 11.77 -6.78 -2.20
CA THR A 137 11.45 -7.89 -3.10
C THR A 137 11.42 -7.43 -4.56
N GLN A 138 10.76 -6.33 -4.84
CA GLN A 138 10.70 -5.74 -6.20
C GLN A 138 12.08 -5.36 -6.72
N ILE A 139 12.93 -4.79 -5.89
CA ILE A 139 14.31 -4.45 -6.27
C ILE A 139 15.09 -5.73 -6.60
N ILE A 140 15.04 -6.75 -5.74
CA ILE A 140 15.77 -8.02 -5.96
C ILE A 140 15.28 -8.75 -7.23
N GLN A 141 13.99 -8.66 -7.54
CA GLN A 141 13.41 -9.33 -8.71
C GLN A 141 13.64 -8.58 -10.03
N ARG A 142 13.73 -7.25 -9.98
CA ARG A 142 13.77 -6.39 -11.17
C ARG A 142 15.16 -5.86 -11.52
N VAL A 143 16.11 -5.93 -10.58
CA VAL A 143 17.49 -5.49 -10.76
C VAL A 143 18.42 -6.70 -10.81
N GLU A 144 19.40 -6.67 -11.72
CA GLU A 144 20.41 -7.73 -11.79
C GLU A 144 21.25 -7.75 -10.50
N ARG A 145 21.45 -8.94 -9.95
CA ARG A 145 22.19 -9.14 -8.69
C ARG A 145 23.57 -8.48 -8.69
N THR A 146 24.29 -8.60 -9.81
CA THR A 146 25.63 -8.00 -9.97
C THR A 146 25.63 -6.49 -9.85
N GLN A 147 24.56 -5.82 -10.29
CA GLN A 147 24.40 -4.38 -10.14
C GLN A 147 24.15 -4.00 -8.67
N ILE A 148 23.30 -4.78 -7.97
CA ILE A 148 23.08 -4.58 -6.54
C ILE A 148 24.42 -4.71 -5.80
N GLU A 149 25.18 -5.78 -6.06
CA GLU A 149 26.48 -6.04 -5.42
C GLU A 149 27.54 -4.97 -5.74
N THR A 150 27.44 -4.30 -6.88
CA THR A 150 28.34 -3.20 -7.25
C THR A 150 28.12 -1.96 -6.38
N VAL A 151 26.88 -1.63 -6.05
CA VAL A 151 26.51 -0.44 -5.26
C VAL A 151 26.49 -0.77 -3.76
N TYR A 152 26.05 -1.97 -3.42
CA TYR A 152 25.87 -2.45 -2.06
C TYR A 152 26.78 -3.65 -1.77
N SER A 153 27.89 -3.40 -1.11
CA SER A 153 28.81 -4.47 -0.68
C SER A 153 28.22 -5.42 0.36
N ASP A 154 27.12 -5.01 0.99
CA ASP A 154 26.36 -5.78 1.98
C ASP A 154 24.88 -5.45 1.82
N ILE A 155 24.02 -6.47 1.81
CA ILE A 155 22.57 -6.32 1.70
C ILE A 155 21.97 -5.44 2.82
N ARG A 156 22.64 -5.38 3.97
CA ARG A 156 22.24 -4.51 5.08
C ARG A 156 22.29 -3.03 4.71
N LEU A 157 23.20 -2.62 3.83
CA LEU A 157 23.25 -1.23 3.34
C LEU A 157 22.03 -0.89 2.47
N LEU A 158 21.55 -1.85 1.68
CA LEU A 158 20.30 -1.69 0.93
C LEU A 158 19.09 -1.57 1.87
N THR A 159 19.02 -2.42 2.90
CA THR A 159 17.95 -2.32 3.90
C THR A 159 18.00 -1.01 4.68
N ASP A 160 19.19 -0.47 4.96
CA ASP A 160 19.36 0.83 5.62
C ASP A 160 18.83 1.99 4.78
N ASP A 161 19.11 1.97 3.46
CA ASP A 161 18.60 2.99 2.55
C ASP A 161 17.08 2.91 2.42
N ILE A 162 16.52 1.70 2.23
CA ILE A 162 15.06 1.51 2.17
C ILE A 162 14.42 2.00 3.48
N ALA A 163 14.95 1.63 4.64
CA ALA A 163 14.41 2.09 5.92
C ALA A 163 14.45 3.62 6.05
N SER A 164 15.53 4.26 5.58
CA SER A 164 15.67 5.71 5.58
C SER A 164 14.65 6.40 4.67
N CYS A 165 14.39 5.84 3.48
CA CYS A 165 13.35 6.31 2.57
C CYS A 165 11.96 6.22 3.21
N TYR A 166 11.65 5.09 3.86
CA TYR A 166 10.37 4.92 4.56
C TYR A 166 10.23 5.88 5.76
N LYS A 167 11.29 6.07 6.54
CA LYS A 167 11.28 7.05 7.63
C LYS A 167 10.95 8.45 7.11
N PHE A 168 11.58 8.86 6.03
CA PHE A 168 11.29 10.14 5.36
C PHE A 168 9.81 10.20 4.92
N LEU A 169 9.35 9.19 4.18
CA LEU A 169 7.99 9.16 3.64
C LEU A 169 6.92 9.18 4.73
N LEU A 170 7.05 8.33 5.74
CA LEU A 170 6.09 8.25 6.85
C LEU A 170 6.07 9.54 7.67
N THR A 171 7.23 10.18 7.86
CA THR A 171 7.29 11.49 8.54
C THR A 171 6.54 12.54 7.72
N LYS A 172 6.76 12.61 6.40
CA LYS A 172 6.08 13.56 5.52
C LYS A 172 4.57 13.31 5.43
N LEU A 173 4.15 12.06 5.35
CA LEU A 173 2.72 11.71 5.42
C LEU A 173 2.10 12.13 6.76
N TYR A 174 2.80 11.89 7.86
CA TYR A 174 2.33 12.29 9.19
C TYR A 174 2.22 13.82 9.33
N ASP A 175 3.22 14.56 8.84
CA ASP A 175 3.21 16.02 8.80
C ASP A 175 2.06 16.57 7.95
N ALA A 176 1.71 15.85 6.86
CA ALA A 176 0.56 16.17 6.01
C ALA A 176 -0.80 15.78 6.62
N GLY A 177 -0.83 15.22 7.83
CA GLY A 177 -2.06 14.85 8.53
C GLY A 177 -2.47 13.37 8.40
N CYS A 178 -1.71 12.53 7.69
CA CYS A 178 -1.96 11.10 7.63
C CYS A 178 -1.77 10.46 9.01
N ARG A 179 -2.78 9.72 9.47
CA ARG A 179 -2.74 9.01 10.77
C ARG A 179 -2.94 7.52 10.62
N TYR A 180 -3.26 7.05 9.42
CA TYR A 180 -3.49 5.65 9.13
C TYR A 180 -2.77 5.25 7.83
N VAL A 181 -1.81 4.35 7.93
CA VAL A 181 -1.09 3.76 6.80
C VAL A 181 -1.33 2.26 6.79
N GLN A 182 -1.58 1.70 5.63
CA GLN A 182 -1.56 0.26 5.40
C GLN A 182 -0.33 -0.11 4.57
N PHE A 183 0.46 -1.04 5.08
CA PHE A 183 1.54 -1.68 4.33
C PHE A 183 1.02 -2.92 3.60
N ASP A 184 1.14 -2.91 2.28
CA ASP A 184 0.81 -4.05 1.42
C ASP A 184 2.08 -4.81 1.05
N GLY A 185 2.13 -6.10 1.41
CA GLY A 185 3.30 -6.95 1.25
C GLY A 185 2.95 -8.38 0.86
N VAL A 186 1.88 -8.57 0.06
CA VAL A 186 1.35 -9.89 -0.29
C VAL A 186 2.33 -10.72 -1.11
N HIS A 187 3.16 -10.07 -1.91
CA HIS A 187 4.18 -10.71 -2.75
C HIS A 187 5.59 -10.67 -2.15
N SER A 188 5.71 -10.19 -0.91
CA SER A 188 7.01 -10.07 -0.26
C SER A 188 7.68 -11.43 -0.07
N VAL A 189 8.95 -11.52 -0.44
CA VAL A 189 9.79 -12.68 -0.11
C VAL A 189 10.04 -12.70 1.40
N ILE A 190 9.80 -13.85 2.02
CA ILE A 190 10.00 -14.04 3.46
C ILE A 190 11.46 -14.45 3.69
N MET A 191 12.27 -13.49 4.10
CA MET A 191 13.66 -13.66 4.50
C MET A 191 13.90 -12.92 5.81
N GLU A 192 14.97 -13.28 6.52
CA GLU A 192 15.32 -12.63 7.79
C GLU A 192 15.53 -11.12 7.61
N ASP A 193 16.18 -10.70 6.53
CA ASP A 193 16.42 -9.29 6.24
C ASP A 193 15.12 -8.51 5.92
N THR A 194 14.17 -9.12 5.21
CA THR A 194 12.87 -8.48 4.91
C THR A 194 12.00 -8.33 6.16
N ILE A 195 12.03 -9.32 7.05
CA ILE A 195 11.35 -9.27 8.35
C ILE A 195 11.96 -8.20 9.25
N ARG A 196 13.30 -8.17 9.34
CA ARG A 196 14.03 -7.16 10.10
C ARG A 196 13.75 -5.76 9.59
N LEU A 197 13.71 -5.57 8.26
CA LEU A 197 13.43 -4.31 7.62
C LEU A 197 12.03 -3.81 7.97
N ASN A 198 11.00 -4.65 7.83
CA ASN A 198 9.63 -4.30 8.22
C ASN A 198 9.55 -3.92 9.70
N ASN A 199 10.12 -4.73 10.59
CA ASN A 199 10.12 -4.48 12.03
C ASN A 199 10.86 -3.19 12.40
N ARG A 200 11.93 -2.84 11.69
CA ARG A 200 12.66 -1.60 11.87
C ARG A 200 11.79 -0.39 11.50
N VAL A 201 11.18 -0.41 10.33
CA VAL A 201 10.32 0.70 9.87
C VAL A 201 9.09 0.87 10.78
N LEU A 202 8.47 -0.23 11.21
CA LEU A 202 7.37 -0.19 12.18
C LEU A 202 7.79 0.48 13.50
N ARG A 203 9.00 0.20 13.99
CA ARG A 203 9.52 0.78 15.24
C ARG A 203 9.90 2.26 15.08
N GLU A 204 10.38 2.66 13.90
CA GLU A 204 10.85 4.01 13.60
C GLU A 204 9.75 4.95 13.07
N ARG A 205 8.50 4.47 12.91
CA ARG A 205 7.39 5.28 12.45
C ARG A 205 7.05 6.44 13.39
N PRO A 206 6.43 7.52 12.92
CA PRO A 206 5.97 8.61 13.77
C PRO A 206 5.02 8.10 14.89
N ALA A 207 5.22 8.59 16.10
CA ALA A 207 4.33 8.27 17.22
C ALA A 207 2.90 8.77 16.92
N GLY A 208 1.90 7.91 17.16
CA GLY A 208 0.50 8.19 16.84
C GLY A 208 0.08 7.93 15.39
N MET A 209 0.97 7.41 14.54
CA MET A 209 0.59 6.84 13.25
C MET A 209 0.16 5.38 13.45
N TYR A 210 -1.09 5.10 13.13
CA TYR A 210 -1.62 3.74 13.12
C TYR A 210 -1.17 3.04 11.85
N VAL A 211 -0.62 1.84 11.98
CA VAL A 211 -0.11 1.05 10.86
C VAL A 211 -0.74 -0.33 10.85
N ALA A 212 -1.50 -0.61 9.79
CA ALA A 212 -1.98 -1.94 9.49
C ALA A 212 -1.05 -2.63 8.49
N PHE A 213 -1.02 -3.95 8.51
CA PHE A 213 -0.17 -4.75 7.64
C PHE A 213 -0.97 -5.84 6.91
N HIS A 214 -0.83 -5.90 5.59
CA HIS A 214 -1.39 -6.93 4.74
C HIS A 214 -0.26 -7.70 4.07
N ALA A 215 -0.04 -8.94 4.48
CA ALA A 215 1.03 -9.79 3.98
C ALA A 215 0.69 -11.28 4.20
N PRO A 216 1.48 -12.22 3.64
CA PRO A 216 1.33 -13.63 3.95
C PRO A 216 1.41 -13.90 5.45
N THR A 217 0.59 -14.82 5.95
CA THR A 217 0.46 -15.13 7.38
C THR A 217 1.81 -15.45 8.02
N ASP A 218 2.69 -16.19 7.32
CA ASP A 218 4.02 -16.54 7.82
C ASP A 218 4.94 -15.33 8.03
N MET A 219 4.73 -14.24 7.29
CA MET A 219 5.39 -12.97 7.55
C MET A 219 4.73 -12.26 8.73
N LEU A 220 3.39 -12.19 8.75
CA LEU A 220 2.64 -11.46 9.78
C LEU A 220 2.96 -11.94 11.19
N VAL A 221 3.15 -13.26 11.40
CA VAL A 221 3.49 -13.82 12.72
C VAL A 221 4.84 -13.33 13.26
N GLN A 222 5.73 -12.87 12.39
CA GLN A 222 7.08 -12.42 12.72
C GLN A 222 7.18 -10.88 12.81
N LEU A 223 6.08 -10.17 12.54
CA LEU A 223 6.05 -8.71 12.65
C LEU A 223 5.75 -8.27 14.09
N HIS A 224 6.48 -7.27 14.53
CA HIS A 224 6.32 -6.67 15.85
C HIS A 224 6.02 -5.18 15.72
N GLY A 225 4.92 -4.75 16.32
CA GLY A 225 4.58 -3.33 16.42
C GLY A 225 3.69 -2.78 15.32
N ALA A 226 3.14 -3.60 14.41
CA ALA A 226 1.95 -3.20 13.65
C ALA A 226 0.74 -3.16 14.58
N ASP A 227 -0.18 -2.22 14.32
CA ASP A 227 -1.37 -2.03 15.15
C ASP A 227 -2.49 -2.97 14.74
N ALA A 228 -2.58 -3.33 13.44
CA ALA A 228 -3.54 -4.30 12.92
C ALA A 228 -2.95 -5.15 11.78
N TYR A 229 -3.58 -6.29 11.54
CA TYR A 229 -3.20 -7.24 10.50
C TYR A 229 -4.40 -7.59 9.64
N PHE A 230 -4.25 -7.40 8.32
CA PHE A 230 -5.24 -7.84 7.34
C PHE A 230 -4.95 -9.28 6.92
N LEU A 231 -5.95 -10.13 7.10
CA LEU A 231 -5.88 -11.56 6.79
C LEU A 231 -6.82 -11.88 5.62
N ASN A 232 -6.30 -12.53 4.59
CA ASN A 232 -7.15 -13.06 3.53
C ASN A 232 -7.89 -14.29 4.05
N TYR A 233 -9.23 -14.21 4.10
CA TYR A 233 -10.07 -15.31 4.58
C TYR A 233 -9.98 -16.56 3.71
N ASP A 234 -9.67 -16.40 2.44
CA ASP A 234 -9.75 -17.44 1.41
C ASP A 234 -8.40 -18.14 1.10
N CYS A 235 -7.37 -17.92 1.92
CA CYS A 235 -6.17 -18.72 1.77
C CYS A 235 -6.37 -20.11 2.40
N GLY A 236 -6.79 -21.09 1.61
CA GLY A 236 -6.90 -22.52 2.02
C GLY A 236 -5.63 -23.15 2.60
N ALA A 237 -4.57 -22.36 2.76
CA ALA A 237 -3.31 -22.68 3.41
C ALA A 237 -3.18 -22.07 4.83
N CYS A 238 -4.19 -21.35 5.32
CA CYS A 238 -4.10 -20.74 6.66
C CYS A 238 -4.31 -21.83 7.72
N ASP A 239 -3.24 -22.18 8.44
CA ASP A 239 -3.34 -23.05 9.60
C ASP A 239 -4.30 -22.42 10.62
N ARG A 240 -5.43 -23.09 10.86
CA ARG A 240 -6.49 -22.62 11.76
C ARG A 240 -5.95 -22.27 13.15
N ASN A 241 -4.94 -22.98 13.63
CA ASN A 241 -4.31 -22.74 14.92
C ASN A 241 -3.48 -21.45 14.93
N ARG A 242 -2.80 -21.14 13.83
CA ARG A 242 -2.08 -19.86 13.66
C ARG A 242 -3.05 -18.68 13.60
N LEU A 243 -4.19 -18.87 12.93
CA LEU A 243 -5.24 -17.84 12.85
C LEU A 243 -5.83 -17.54 14.24
N LEU A 244 -6.12 -18.59 15.02
CA LEU A 244 -6.63 -18.45 16.40
C LEU A 244 -5.63 -17.77 17.31
N TRP A 245 -4.33 -18.03 17.16
CA TRP A 245 -3.28 -17.33 17.92
C TRP A 245 -3.26 -15.82 17.58
N PHE A 246 -3.39 -15.47 16.30
CA PHE A 246 -3.45 -14.09 15.86
C PHE A 246 -4.61 -13.32 16.49
N ILE A 247 -5.81 -13.92 16.51
CA ILE A 247 -7.02 -13.30 17.06
C ILE A 247 -6.88 -13.06 18.57
N HIS A 248 -6.10 -13.89 19.27
CA HIS A 248 -5.89 -13.72 20.72
C HIS A 248 -4.87 -12.64 21.09
N GLU A 249 -3.84 -12.46 20.27
CA GLU A 249 -2.69 -11.63 20.62
C GLU A 249 -2.64 -10.30 19.86
N LYS A 250 -3.37 -10.17 18.75
CA LYS A 250 -3.26 -9.04 17.83
C LYS A 250 -4.61 -8.67 17.25
N GLU A 251 -4.75 -7.40 16.91
CA GLU A 251 -5.91 -6.94 16.17
C GLU A 251 -5.88 -7.48 14.73
N ALA A 252 -6.88 -8.28 14.38
CA ALA A 252 -6.99 -8.89 13.07
C ALA A 252 -8.23 -8.37 12.33
N VAL A 253 -8.04 -7.98 11.07
CA VAL A 253 -9.11 -7.59 10.15
C VAL A 253 -9.24 -8.68 9.08
N PHE A 254 -10.44 -9.25 8.95
CA PHE A 254 -10.70 -10.30 7.98
C PHE A 254 -11.25 -9.71 6.68
N GLY A 255 -10.64 -10.06 5.54
CA GLY A 255 -11.14 -9.72 4.22
C GLY A 255 -12.22 -10.70 3.77
N PHE A 256 -13.48 -10.26 3.74
CA PHE A 256 -14.63 -11.07 3.29
C PHE A 256 -15.00 -10.83 1.83
N VAL A 257 -14.58 -9.73 1.23
CA VAL A 257 -14.91 -9.39 -0.17
C VAL A 257 -13.64 -9.30 -0.99
N LEU A 258 -13.50 -10.21 -1.96
CA LEU A 258 -12.37 -10.24 -2.87
C LEU A 258 -12.72 -9.48 -4.16
N SER A 259 -11.88 -8.52 -4.54
CA SER A 259 -12.05 -7.72 -5.78
C SER A 259 -11.95 -8.54 -7.07
N HIS A 260 -11.49 -9.79 -6.98
CA HIS A 260 -11.34 -10.71 -8.12
C HIS A 260 -12.61 -11.46 -8.50
N TYR A 261 -13.64 -11.43 -7.66
CA TYR A 261 -14.93 -12.05 -7.94
C TYR A 261 -15.98 -10.99 -8.25
N PRO A 262 -16.31 -10.76 -9.55
CA PRO A 262 -17.25 -9.72 -9.94
C PRO A 262 -18.73 -10.09 -9.72
N GLN A 263 -19.05 -11.24 -9.12
CA GLN A 263 -20.43 -11.72 -8.97
C GLN A 263 -20.97 -11.37 -7.60
N VAL A 264 -21.75 -10.27 -7.56
CA VAL A 264 -22.50 -9.83 -6.37
C VAL A 264 -23.58 -10.84 -5.96
N ASP A 265 -23.98 -11.74 -6.88
CA ASP A 265 -25.07 -12.70 -6.68
C ASP A 265 -24.71 -13.81 -5.70
N GLU A 266 -23.43 -14.14 -5.52
CA GLU A 266 -22.97 -15.16 -4.56
C GLU A 266 -22.92 -14.66 -3.10
N LEU A 267 -22.95 -13.34 -2.86
CA LEU A 267 -22.97 -12.79 -1.51
C LEU A 267 -24.30 -13.07 -0.76
N TYR A 268 -25.37 -13.34 -1.47
CA TYR A 268 -26.66 -13.71 -0.87
C TYR A 268 -26.67 -15.14 -0.33
N GLU A 269 -25.87 -16.05 -0.89
CA GLU A 269 -25.80 -17.44 -0.43
C GLU A 269 -24.98 -17.58 0.87
N LEU A 270 -24.07 -16.65 1.16
CA LEU A 270 -23.28 -16.65 2.40
C LEU A 270 -24.05 -16.15 3.63
N GLN A 271 -25.22 -15.53 3.46
CA GLN A 271 -26.06 -15.09 4.57
C GLN A 271 -27.00 -16.17 5.11
N GLU A 272 -27.15 -17.31 4.42
CA GLU A 272 -28.03 -18.42 4.82
C GLU A 272 -27.28 -19.64 5.40
N GLN A 273 -25.98 -19.59 5.56
CA GLN A 273 -25.16 -20.62 6.25
C GLN A 273 -24.64 -20.11 7.61
#